data_f6bb8676ec753c2f7abf49a580bbc934
#
_entry.id   f6bb8676ec753c2f7abf49a580bbc934
#
_cell.length_a   1.000
_cell.length_b   1.000
_cell.length_c   1.000
_cell.angle_alpha   90.00
_cell.angle_beta   90.00
_cell.angle_gamma   90.00
#
_symmetry.space_group_name_H-M   'P 1'
#
loop_
_entity.id
_entity.type
_entity.pdbx_description
1 polymer ?
#
loop_
_entity_poly.entity_id
_entity_poly.type
_entity_poly.pdbx_seq_one_letter_code
_entity_poly.pdbx_strand_id
1 'polypeptide(L)'
;MKRTTIAVIGVGLIGGSIALSLKRDPDIRIVGFDVRQDFLDKALNTGAIHAGTTDLQTAVREANVIFLAAPVEQIYAILESLRNLDLQPGVIVTDAGSIKTGIVNHAIRVIPDHVTFIG
;
A
#
# COMPACT_ATOMS: atom_id res chain seq x y z
N MET A 1 -8.89 -13.52 17.04
CA MET A 1 -8.84 -13.54 15.58
C MET A 1 -7.81 -12.53 15.08
N LYS A 2 -6.99 -12.92 14.14
CA LYS A 2 -5.98 -12.02 13.61
C LYS A 2 -6.60 -10.93 12.75
N ARG A 3 -6.13 -9.72 12.93
CA ARG A 3 -6.50 -8.62 12.05
C ARG A 3 -5.72 -8.73 10.74
N THR A 4 -6.37 -8.37 9.66
CA THR A 4 -5.69 -8.23 8.37
C THR A 4 -5.04 -6.85 8.32
N THR A 5 -3.75 -6.80 8.06
CA THR A 5 -3.02 -5.54 7.92
C THR A 5 -2.93 -5.17 6.47
N ILE A 6 -3.38 -3.97 6.14
CA ILE A 6 -3.32 -3.42 4.79
C ILE A 6 -2.42 -2.20 4.83
N ALA A 7 -1.40 -2.20 4.00
CA ALA A 7 -0.57 -1.03 3.78
C ALA A 7 -1.13 -0.26 2.59
N VAL A 8 -1.50 0.99 2.81
CA VAL A 8 -1.96 1.87 1.74
C VAL A 8 -0.81 2.78 1.38
N ILE A 9 -0.29 2.59 0.18
CA ILE A 9 0.89 3.33 -0.30
C ILE A 9 0.40 4.53 -1.10
N GLY A 10 0.51 5.69 -0.51
CA GLY A 10 -0.06 6.93 -1.02
C GLY A 10 -1.40 7.22 -0.34
N VAL A 11 -1.42 8.20 0.55
CA VAL A 11 -2.62 8.54 1.32
C VAL A 11 -3.17 9.92 0.95
N GLY A 12 -2.98 10.33 -0.29
CA GLY A 12 -3.63 11.49 -0.84
C GLY A 12 -5.13 11.26 -1.00
N LEU A 13 -5.75 11.95 -1.93
CA LEU A 13 -7.21 11.93 -2.06
C LEU A 13 -7.77 10.52 -2.25
N ILE A 14 -7.23 9.79 -3.22
CA ILE A 14 -7.75 8.45 -3.54
C ILE A 14 -7.39 7.44 -2.45
N GLY A 15 -6.11 7.38 -2.07
CA GLY A 15 -5.66 6.45 -1.05
C GLY A 15 -6.32 6.69 0.29
N GLY A 16 -6.50 7.95 0.66
CA GLY A 16 -7.21 8.32 1.89
C GLY A 16 -8.65 7.86 1.88
N SER A 17 -9.34 7.99 0.76
CA SER A 17 -10.73 7.56 0.62
C SER A 17 -10.86 6.04 0.73
N ILE A 18 -9.96 5.31 0.09
CA ILE A 18 -9.94 3.86 0.16
C ILE A 18 -9.66 3.40 1.59
N ALA A 19 -8.67 4.00 2.24
CA ALA A 19 -8.33 3.66 3.62
C ALA A 19 -9.52 3.89 4.54
N LEU A 20 -10.18 5.01 4.41
CA LEU A 20 -11.34 5.34 5.24
C LEU A 20 -12.47 4.32 5.06
N SER A 21 -12.69 3.88 3.82
CA SER A 21 -13.69 2.86 3.53
C SER A 21 -13.33 1.51 4.16
N LEU A 22 -12.08 1.09 4.04
CA LEU A 22 -11.61 -0.18 4.59
C LEU A 22 -11.61 -0.17 6.12
N LYS A 23 -11.37 0.98 6.70
CA LYS A 23 -11.28 1.10 8.17
C LYS A 23 -12.60 0.82 8.88
N ARG A 24 -13.69 0.77 8.16
CA ARG A 24 -15.00 0.41 8.73
C ARG A 24 -15.01 -1.02 9.27
N ASP A 25 -14.19 -1.88 8.72
CA ASP A 25 -14.06 -3.25 9.18
C ASP A 25 -13.13 -3.30 10.38
N PRO A 26 -13.60 -3.70 11.58
CA PRO A 26 -12.76 -3.73 12.76
C PRO A 26 -11.65 -4.79 12.69
N ASP A 27 -11.75 -5.73 11.76
CA ASP A 27 -10.72 -6.76 11.58
C ASP A 27 -9.60 -6.30 10.65
N ILE A 28 -9.67 -5.07 10.15
CA ILE A 28 -8.64 -4.50 9.28
C ILE A 28 -7.85 -3.44 10.03
N ARG A 29 -6.54 -3.54 9.95
CA ARG A 29 -5.61 -2.52 10.42
C ARG A 29 -4.97 -1.86 9.21
N ILE A 30 -5.01 -0.54 9.14
CA ILE A 30 -4.49 0.23 8.03
C ILE A 30 -3.21 0.95 8.45
N VAL A 31 -2.14 0.71 7.71
CA VAL A 31 -0.89 1.46 7.83
C VAL A 31 -0.72 2.26 6.55
N GLY A 32 -0.62 3.57 6.67
CA GLY A 32 -0.43 4.44 5.52
C GLY A 32 1.02 4.79 5.30
N PHE A 33 1.42 4.85 4.05
CA PHE A 33 2.73 5.34 3.65
C PHE A 33 2.56 6.52 2.71
N ASP A 34 3.35 7.56 2.92
CA ASP A 34 3.48 8.64 1.95
C ASP A 34 4.83 9.30 2.17
N VAL A 35 5.38 9.89 1.11
CA VAL A 35 6.59 10.69 1.23
C VAL A 35 6.28 12.06 1.84
N ARG A 36 5.02 12.47 1.82
CA ARG A 36 4.56 13.74 2.36
C ARG A 36 3.96 13.55 3.74
N GLN A 37 4.62 14.11 4.73
CA GLN A 37 4.16 14.02 6.12
C GLN A 37 2.80 14.70 6.31
N ASP A 38 2.52 15.79 5.57
CA ASP A 38 1.24 16.49 5.68
C ASP A 38 0.07 15.60 5.25
N PHE A 39 0.25 14.77 4.24
CA PHE A 39 -0.78 13.81 3.84
C PHE A 39 -1.02 12.77 4.92
N LEU A 40 0.04 12.29 5.57
CA LEU A 40 -0.08 11.33 6.67
C LEU A 40 -0.80 11.94 7.86
N ASP A 41 -0.45 13.17 8.21
CA ASP A 41 -1.08 13.87 9.32
C ASP A 41 -2.58 14.03 9.08
N LYS A 42 -2.96 14.40 7.88
CA LYS A 42 -4.36 14.54 7.51
C LYS A 42 -5.10 13.22 7.59
N ALA A 43 -4.49 12.14 7.10
CA ALA A 43 -5.09 10.82 7.12
C ALA A 43 -5.29 10.32 8.56
N LEU A 44 -4.33 10.59 9.43
CA LEU A 44 -4.46 10.26 10.85
C LEU A 44 -5.56 11.08 11.51
N ASN A 45 -5.61 12.38 11.22
CA ASN A 45 -6.60 13.28 11.81
C ASN A 45 -8.03 12.96 11.38
N THR A 46 -8.21 12.54 10.15
CA THR A 46 -9.54 12.15 9.65
C THR A 46 -9.92 10.73 10.06
N GLY A 47 -9.01 10.01 10.69
CA GLY A 47 -9.26 8.63 11.08
C GLY A 47 -9.17 7.62 9.94
N ALA A 48 -8.60 8.00 8.81
CA ALA A 48 -8.51 7.11 7.67
C ALA A 48 -7.52 5.96 7.86
N ILE A 49 -6.47 6.20 8.63
CA ILE A 49 -5.43 5.20 8.88
C ILE A 49 -5.19 5.06 10.39
N HIS A 50 -4.72 3.89 10.80
CA HIS A 50 -4.38 3.62 12.20
C HIS A 50 -2.97 4.09 12.53
N ALA A 51 -2.06 3.99 11.57
CA ALA A 51 -0.68 4.42 11.71
C ALA A 51 -0.17 4.93 10.38
N GLY A 52 0.81 5.82 10.42
CA GLY A 52 1.41 6.37 9.20
C GLY A 52 2.91 6.43 9.32
N THR A 53 3.60 6.29 8.20
CA THR A 53 5.06 6.33 8.16
C THR A 53 5.54 6.82 6.81
N THR A 54 6.70 7.48 6.82
CA THR A 54 7.39 7.85 5.58
C THR A 54 8.43 6.80 5.17
N ASP A 55 8.52 5.69 5.91
CA ASP A 55 9.44 4.60 5.61
C ASP A 55 8.69 3.41 5.02
N LEU A 56 8.99 3.09 3.77
CA LEU A 56 8.26 2.05 3.04
C LEU A 56 8.39 0.68 3.69
N GLN A 57 9.58 0.30 4.15
CA GLN A 57 9.79 -0.99 4.81
C GLN A 57 8.91 -1.13 6.06
N THR A 58 8.83 -0.08 6.85
CA THR A 58 7.97 -0.07 8.04
C THR A 58 6.52 -0.26 7.66
N ALA A 59 6.07 0.38 6.59
CA ALA A 59 4.68 0.30 6.16
C ALA A 59 4.29 -1.11 5.70
N VAL A 60 5.19 -1.82 5.03
CA VAL A 60 4.84 -3.09 4.36
C VAL A 60 5.27 -4.33 5.13
N ARG A 61 6.08 -4.19 6.16
CA ARG A 61 6.68 -5.33 6.87
C ARG A 61 5.66 -6.36 7.33
N GLU A 62 4.55 -5.93 7.86
CA GLU A 62 3.52 -6.83 8.39
C GLU A 62 2.27 -6.89 7.51
N ALA A 63 2.32 -6.29 6.34
CA ALA A 63 1.14 -6.20 5.49
C ALA A 63 0.76 -7.53 4.87
N ASN A 64 -0.52 -7.84 4.94
CA ASN A 64 -1.11 -8.96 4.20
C ASN A 64 -1.51 -8.51 2.79
N VAL A 65 -1.85 -7.23 2.65
CA VAL A 65 -2.20 -6.62 1.38
C VAL A 65 -1.48 -5.29 1.29
N ILE A 66 -0.89 -5.02 0.15
CA ILE A 66 -0.26 -3.73 -0.15
C ILE A 66 -1.09 -3.10 -1.27
N PHE A 67 -1.68 -1.96 -0.95
CA PHE A 67 -2.56 -1.25 -1.88
C PHE A 67 -1.83 -0.03 -2.43
N LEU A 68 -1.52 -0.04 -3.72
CA LEU A 68 -0.77 1.04 -4.35
C LEU A 68 -1.73 2.13 -4.83
N ALA A 69 -1.72 3.25 -4.13
CA ALA A 69 -2.59 4.39 -4.43
C ALA A 69 -1.82 5.67 -4.75
N ALA A 70 -0.53 5.55 -4.92
CA ALA A 70 0.32 6.66 -5.31
C ALA A 70 0.12 7.00 -6.79
N PRO A 71 0.54 8.20 -7.24
CA PRO A 71 0.52 8.52 -8.65
C PRO A 71 1.28 7.50 -9.48
N VAL A 72 0.81 7.29 -10.71
CA VAL A 72 1.36 6.24 -11.59
C VAL A 72 2.86 6.33 -11.74
N GLU A 73 3.40 7.53 -11.89
CA GLU A 73 4.83 7.72 -12.06
C GLU A 73 5.64 7.29 -10.83
N GLN A 74 5.02 7.21 -9.66
CA GLN A 74 5.67 6.74 -8.44
C GLN A 74 5.53 5.23 -8.26
N ILE A 75 4.50 4.64 -8.83
CA ILE A 75 4.22 3.20 -8.65
C ILE A 75 5.38 2.35 -9.17
N TYR A 76 5.97 2.72 -10.29
CA TYR A 76 7.10 1.97 -10.85
C TYR A 76 8.27 1.92 -9.87
N ALA A 77 8.62 3.06 -9.27
CA ALA A 77 9.70 3.11 -8.29
C ALA A 77 9.36 2.32 -7.04
N ILE A 78 8.10 2.37 -6.60
CA ILE A 78 7.65 1.62 -5.44
C ILE A 78 7.76 0.12 -5.70
N LEU A 79 7.31 -0.36 -6.84
CA LEU A 79 7.42 -1.77 -7.19
C LEU A 79 8.87 -2.24 -7.21
N GLU A 80 9.78 -1.42 -7.75
CA GLU A 80 11.20 -1.72 -7.72
C GLU A 80 11.71 -1.83 -6.28
N SER A 81 11.29 -0.92 -5.43
CA SER A 81 11.69 -0.91 -4.02
C SER A 81 11.20 -2.14 -3.28
N LEU A 82 9.96 -2.59 -3.53
CA LEU A 82 9.39 -3.75 -2.86
C LEU A 82 10.22 -5.02 -3.09
N ARG A 83 10.92 -5.08 -4.19
CA ARG A 83 11.77 -6.23 -4.55
C ARG A 83 12.83 -6.52 -3.49
N ASN A 84 13.32 -5.49 -2.81
CA ASN A 84 14.42 -5.61 -1.85
C ASN A 84 13.95 -5.47 -0.40
N LEU A 85 12.65 -5.42 -0.16
CA LEU A 85 12.11 -5.28 1.19
C LEU A 85 11.67 -6.62 1.75
N ASP A 86 11.56 -6.67 3.08
CA ASP A 86 11.01 -7.83 3.78
C ASP A 86 9.49 -7.77 3.71
N LEU A 87 8.90 -8.74 3.05
CA LEU A 87 7.46 -8.84 2.87
C LEU A 87 6.96 -10.15 3.46
N GLN A 88 5.71 -10.15 3.92
CA GLN A 88 5.10 -11.38 4.43
C GLN A 88 4.92 -12.39 3.30
N PRO A 89 5.16 -13.68 3.57
CA PRO A 89 4.85 -14.72 2.59
C PRO A 89 3.36 -14.66 2.22
N GLY A 90 3.08 -14.72 0.93
CA GLY A 90 1.71 -14.68 0.45
C GLY A 90 1.08 -13.31 0.39
N VAL A 91 1.85 -12.25 0.60
CA VAL A 91 1.32 -10.90 0.51
C VAL A 91 0.75 -10.63 -0.89
N ILE A 92 -0.36 -9.91 -0.91
CA ILE A 92 -1.02 -9.52 -2.16
C ILE A 92 -0.72 -8.05 -2.42
N VAL A 93 -0.24 -7.74 -3.61
CA VAL A 93 0.00 -6.36 -4.04
C VAL A 93 -1.03 -6.03 -5.12
N THR A 94 -1.76 -4.96 -4.92
CA THR A 94 -2.77 -4.51 -5.88
C THR A 94 -2.70 -3.01 -6.03
N ASP A 95 -3.26 -2.47 -7.11
CA ASP A 95 -3.28 -1.03 -7.29
C ASP A 95 -4.70 -0.50 -7.38
N ALA A 96 -4.84 0.79 -7.06
CA ALA A 96 -6.14 1.42 -6.85
C ALA A 96 -6.77 1.99 -8.12
N GLY A 97 -6.45 1.52 -9.24
CA GLY A 97 -7.14 2.05 -10.38
C GLY A 97 -6.28 2.31 -11.55
N SER A 98 -5.17 1.79 -11.49
CA SER A 98 -4.39 1.81 -12.67
C SER A 98 -4.73 0.63 -13.49
N ILE A 99 -5.10 0.84 -14.67
CA ILE A 99 -5.40 -0.21 -15.58
C ILE A 99 -4.28 -0.45 -16.51
N LYS A 100 -3.11 -0.16 -16.13
CA LYS A 100 -2.08 -0.01 -17.11
C LYS A 100 -1.32 -1.27 -17.34
N THR A 101 -1.31 -1.71 -18.55
CA THR A 101 -0.51 -2.84 -19.02
C THR A 101 0.96 -2.66 -18.60
N GLY A 102 1.45 -1.42 -18.68
CA GLY A 102 2.82 -1.13 -18.25
C GLY A 102 3.09 -1.47 -16.81
N ILE A 103 2.15 -1.15 -15.90
CA ILE A 103 2.31 -1.44 -14.48
C ILE A 103 2.28 -2.94 -14.24
N VAL A 104 1.35 -3.66 -14.85
CA VAL A 104 1.26 -5.11 -14.72
C VAL A 104 2.54 -5.77 -15.21
N ASN A 105 3.00 -5.40 -16.40
CA ASN A 105 4.23 -5.97 -16.95
C ASN A 105 5.45 -5.67 -16.10
N HIS A 106 5.54 -4.46 -15.54
CA HIS A 106 6.62 -4.10 -14.66
C HIS A 106 6.59 -4.92 -13.37
N ALA A 107 5.41 -5.08 -12.78
CA ALA A 107 5.25 -5.87 -11.57
C ALA A 107 5.67 -7.33 -11.77
N ILE A 108 5.30 -7.93 -12.91
CA ILE A 108 5.69 -9.30 -13.22
C ILE A 108 7.21 -9.46 -13.21
N ARG A 109 7.94 -8.45 -13.66
CA ARG A 109 9.40 -8.52 -13.73
C ARG A 109 10.10 -8.27 -12.41
N VAL A 110 9.52 -7.46 -11.52
CA VAL A 110 10.24 -7.02 -10.32
C VAL A 110 9.70 -7.58 -9.01
N ILE A 111 8.45 -8.03 -8.97
CA ILE A 111 7.87 -8.58 -7.75
C ILE A 111 8.44 -9.98 -7.48
N PRO A 112 8.88 -10.27 -6.24
CA PRO A 112 9.35 -11.61 -5.90
C PRO A 112 8.28 -12.68 -6.08
N ASP A 113 8.72 -13.92 -6.34
CA ASP A 113 7.82 -15.03 -6.63
C ASP A 113 6.82 -15.33 -5.50
N HIS A 114 7.18 -15.04 -4.25
CA HIS A 114 6.28 -15.31 -3.12
C HIS A 114 5.22 -14.22 -2.93
N VAL A 115 5.18 -13.23 -3.82
CA VAL A 115 4.23 -12.12 -3.76
C VAL A 115 3.28 -12.23 -4.94
N THR A 116 1.99 -12.04 -4.69
CA THR A 116 0.97 -12.05 -5.74
C THR A 116 0.59 -10.62 -6.09
N PHE A 117 0.69 -10.28 -7.36
CA PHE A 117 0.23 -8.98 -7.85
C PHE A 117 -1.11 -9.13 -8.55
N ILE A 118 -2.07 -8.27 -8.18
CA ILE A 118 -3.40 -8.22 -8.80
C ILE A 118 -3.61 -6.79 -9.29
N GLY A 119 -3.63 -6.63 -10.60
CA GLY A 119 -3.83 -5.33 -11.22
C GLY A 119 -5.27 -5.00 -11.52
#